data_9684be4931b36ab0eeaea17b72c2f3f1
#
_entry.id   9684be4931b36ab0eeaea17b72c2f3f1
#
_cell.length_a   1.000
_cell.length_b   1.000
_cell.length_c   1.000
_cell.angle_alpha   90.00
_cell.angle_beta   90.00
_cell.angle_gamma   90.00
#
_symmetry.space_group_name_H-M   'P 1'
#
loop_
_entity.id
_entity.type
_entity.pdbx_description
1 polymer ?
#
loop_
_entity_poly.entity_id
_entity_poly.type
_entity_poly.pdbx_seq_one_letter_code
_entity_poly.pdbx_strand_id
1 'polypeptide(L)'
;MKILYISPENTVGTMTLWKEIHQKNGNECEVLTMYKSLNQSEPGICLNLPFISSKPNYLTARHKYYEIFRGGLGDYQERNGYPPIWEPNSLLERAYFKFRDWIWSFYIEKAIRDYNLFNYDIYHFEWGLDFYRDCRFAKELSKRNKPIICTYHGQDMRTRGVIKELDQISDLNLTSEVDLLAKHPSIEYLFLPYNTTHYDINRSISDPIKVCHSPTNRYYKGSEDIIKVCNELEREGVIQFLLIEKQTQEEVIRIKENCDIYIDQINNRGGWGYGMSSI
;
A
#
# COMPACT_ATOMS: atom_id res chain seq x y z
N MET A 1 -22.91 -0.47 11.32
CA MET A 1 -21.72 -0.02 12.08
C MET A 1 -21.09 1.14 11.34
N LYS A 2 -20.33 2.00 12.03
CA LYS A 2 -19.56 3.10 11.47
C LYS A 2 -18.08 2.74 11.47
N ILE A 3 -17.45 2.71 10.32
CA ILE A 3 -16.06 2.27 10.15
C ILE A 3 -15.24 3.44 9.62
N LEU A 4 -14.09 3.71 10.23
CA LEU A 4 -13.13 4.71 9.74
C LEU A 4 -11.83 4.03 9.33
N TYR A 5 -11.48 4.15 8.06
CA TYR A 5 -10.14 3.83 7.56
C TYR A 5 -9.25 5.06 7.67
N ILE A 6 -8.05 4.88 8.20
CA ILE A 6 -7.00 5.89 8.27
C ILE A 6 -5.80 5.38 7.47
N SER A 7 -5.51 6.01 6.36
CA SER A 7 -4.47 5.59 5.43
C SER A 7 -3.54 6.74 5.07
N PRO A 8 -2.25 6.50 4.80
CA PRO A 8 -1.41 7.53 4.20
C PRO A 8 -1.97 8.05 2.88
N GLU A 9 -2.42 7.15 2.00
CA GLU A 9 -3.01 7.47 0.70
C GLU A 9 -3.98 6.37 0.24
N ASN A 10 -4.71 6.60 -0.84
CA ASN A 10 -5.49 5.54 -1.50
C ASN A 10 -4.58 4.67 -2.37
N THR A 11 -3.89 3.71 -1.75
CA THR A 11 -2.95 2.83 -2.43
C THR A 11 -3.70 1.93 -3.42
N VAL A 12 -3.36 2.03 -4.70
CA VAL A 12 -3.95 1.26 -5.82
C VAL A 12 -5.49 1.16 -5.81
N GLY A 13 -6.16 2.15 -5.24
CA GLY A 13 -7.62 2.18 -5.19
C GLY A 13 -8.27 1.28 -4.13
N THR A 14 -7.50 0.58 -3.30
CA THR A 14 -8.03 -0.38 -2.32
C THR A 14 -8.95 0.25 -1.30
N MET A 15 -8.68 1.48 -0.89
CA MET A 15 -9.54 2.20 0.07
C MET A 15 -10.93 2.50 -0.50
N THR A 16 -11.01 2.81 -1.79
CA THR A 16 -12.29 3.00 -2.48
C THR A 16 -13.08 1.70 -2.48
N LEU A 17 -12.45 0.58 -2.82
CA LEU A 17 -13.09 -0.74 -2.85
C LEU A 17 -13.57 -1.18 -1.46
N TRP A 18 -12.75 -1.01 -0.41
CA TRP A 18 -13.17 -1.31 0.96
C TRP A 18 -14.40 -0.50 1.37
N LYS A 19 -14.39 0.82 1.10
CA LYS A 19 -15.53 1.69 1.37
C LYS A 19 -16.80 1.19 0.68
N GLU A 20 -16.72 0.88 -0.61
CA GLU A 20 -17.84 0.35 -1.38
C GLU A 20 -18.36 -0.99 -0.85
N ILE A 21 -17.46 -1.91 -0.51
CA ILE A 21 -17.83 -3.23 0.04
C ILE A 21 -18.58 -3.06 1.37
N HIS A 22 -18.06 -2.22 2.27
CA HIS A 22 -18.73 -1.98 3.56
C HIS A 22 -20.08 -1.33 3.37
N GLN A 23 -20.21 -0.34 2.47
CA GLN A 23 -21.48 0.32 2.18
C GLN A 23 -22.51 -0.64 1.56
N LYS A 24 -22.09 -1.51 0.64
CA LYS A 24 -22.95 -2.57 0.06
C LYS A 24 -23.47 -3.54 1.15
N ASN A 25 -22.70 -3.73 2.22
CA ASN A 25 -23.10 -4.56 3.37
C ASN A 25 -23.84 -3.77 4.47
N GLY A 26 -24.33 -2.56 4.17
CA GLY A 26 -25.16 -1.76 5.09
C GLY A 26 -24.40 -1.07 6.22
N ASN A 27 -23.07 -0.93 6.10
CA ASN A 27 -22.26 -0.18 7.06
C ASN A 27 -22.00 1.26 6.56
N GLU A 28 -21.90 2.20 7.48
CA GLU A 28 -21.32 3.51 7.19
C GLU A 28 -19.79 3.37 7.19
N CYS A 29 -19.15 3.66 6.07
CA CYS A 29 -17.70 3.58 5.97
C CYS A 29 -17.14 4.89 5.41
N GLU A 30 -16.17 5.45 6.11
CA GLU A 30 -15.42 6.62 5.67
C GLU A 30 -13.94 6.33 5.59
N VAL A 31 -13.26 6.99 4.67
CA VAL A 31 -11.81 6.88 4.47
C VAL A 31 -11.19 8.26 4.67
N LEU A 32 -10.16 8.29 5.50
CA LEU A 32 -9.37 9.48 5.74
C LEU A 32 -7.94 9.24 5.28
N THR A 33 -7.47 10.03 4.32
CA THR A 33 -6.11 9.97 3.79
C THR A 33 -5.26 11.13 4.31
N MET A 34 -3.96 10.85 4.53
CA MET A 34 -3.03 11.89 4.99
C MET A 34 -2.61 12.82 3.85
N TYR A 35 -2.49 12.29 2.63
CA TYR A 35 -2.17 13.05 1.42
C TYR A 35 -2.84 12.47 0.19
N LYS A 36 -2.94 13.27 -0.86
CA LYS A 36 -3.55 12.88 -2.11
C LYS A 36 -2.65 11.96 -2.93
N SER A 37 -3.17 10.83 -3.37
CA SER A 37 -2.52 9.96 -4.34
C SER A 37 -2.48 10.61 -5.74
N LEU A 38 -1.39 10.42 -6.51
CA LEU A 38 -1.27 11.01 -7.85
C LEU A 38 -2.19 10.33 -8.87
N ASN A 39 -2.34 9.02 -8.74
CA ASN A 39 -2.94 8.18 -9.78
C ASN A 39 -4.29 7.57 -9.37
N GLN A 40 -4.82 7.98 -8.21
CA GLN A 40 -6.07 7.46 -7.68
C GLN A 40 -7.00 8.60 -7.27
N SER A 41 -8.29 8.36 -7.41
CA SER A 41 -9.32 9.26 -6.86
C SER A 41 -9.30 9.22 -5.32
N GLU A 42 -9.68 10.33 -4.70
CA GLU A 42 -9.83 10.35 -3.25
C GLU A 42 -11.09 9.59 -2.83
N PRO A 43 -10.97 8.61 -1.93
CA PRO A 43 -12.11 7.79 -1.50
C PRO A 43 -12.98 8.49 -0.45
N GLY A 44 -12.53 9.60 0.10
CA GLY A 44 -13.20 10.33 1.17
C GLY A 44 -12.47 11.60 1.59
N ILE A 45 -12.17 11.75 2.88
CA ILE A 45 -11.56 12.93 3.46
C ILE A 45 -10.04 12.91 3.23
N CYS A 46 -9.49 13.91 2.56
CA CYS A 46 -8.04 14.08 2.42
C CYS A 46 -7.55 15.26 3.25
N LEU A 47 -6.64 15.02 4.20
CA LEU A 47 -6.12 16.04 5.10
C LEU A 47 -5.05 16.93 4.47
N ASN A 48 -4.42 16.49 3.38
CA ASN A 48 -3.31 17.19 2.72
C ASN A 48 -2.22 17.64 3.71
N LEU A 49 -1.79 16.71 4.59
CA LEU A 49 -0.81 17.02 5.64
C LEU A 49 0.52 17.49 5.04
N PRO A 50 1.19 18.47 5.65
CA PRO A 50 2.52 18.89 5.19
C PRO A 50 3.58 17.81 5.46
N PHE A 51 4.73 17.90 4.80
CA PHE A 51 5.88 16.97 4.91
C PHE A 51 5.62 15.53 4.46
N ILE A 52 4.53 15.31 3.71
CA ILE A 52 4.23 14.03 3.07
C ILE A 52 3.53 14.31 1.75
N SER A 53 3.89 13.57 0.70
CA SER A 53 3.31 13.80 -0.63
C SER A 53 3.66 12.64 -1.58
N SER A 54 2.82 12.44 -2.58
CA SER A 54 3.09 11.58 -3.74
C SER A 54 3.83 12.30 -4.89
N LYS A 55 4.15 13.60 -4.74
CA LYS A 55 4.81 14.38 -5.80
C LYS A 55 6.24 13.88 -6.07
N PRO A 56 6.71 13.89 -7.35
CA PRO A 56 8.02 13.37 -7.72
C PRO A 56 9.19 13.94 -6.91
N ASN A 57 9.21 15.24 -6.67
CA ASN A 57 10.27 15.89 -5.89
C ASN A 57 10.35 15.37 -4.44
N TYR A 58 9.19 15.13 -3.82
CA TYR A 58 9.16 14.55 -2.48
C TYR A 58 9.62 13.09 -2.49
N LEU A 59 9.17 12.30 -3.46
CA LEU A 59 9.60 10.92 -3.62
C LEU A 59 11.12 10.83 -3.84
N THR A 60 11.69 11.70 -4.66
CA THR A 60 13.15 11.77 -4.86
C THR A 60 13.89 12.11 -3.55
N ALA A 61 13.40 13.07 -2.77
CA ALA A 61 13.99 13.41 -1.48
C ALA A 61 13.87 12.25 -0.48
N ARG A 62 12.73 11.57 -0.46
CA ARG A 62 12.49 10.37 0.35
C ARG A 62 13.43 9.23 -0.07
N HIS A 63 13.65 9.01 -1.38
CA HIS A 63 14.59 8.01 -1.88
C HIS A 63 16.02 8.28 -1.39
N LYS A 64 16.50 9.52 -1.53
CA LYS A 64 17.82 9.92 -1.00
C LYS A 64 17.93 9.74 0.51
N TYR A 65 16.87 10.02 1.26
CA TYR A 65 16.84 9.75 2.69
C TYR A 65 17.04 8.25 2.99
N TYR A 66 16.32 7.36 2.26
CA TYR A 66 16.48 5.92 2.43
C TYR A 66 17.88 5.43 2.03
N GLU A 67 18.45 5.95 0.95
CA GLU A 67 19.81 5.63 0.52
C GLU A 67 20.85 5.98 1.60
N ILE A 68 20.76 7.17 2.18
CA ILE A 68 21.75 7.66 3.13
C ILE A 68 21.57 7.04 4.52
N PHE A 69 20.34 6.91 5.00
CA PHE A 69 20.06 6.59 6.40
C PHE A 69 19.50 5.18 6.63
N ARG A 70 19.06 4.48 5.59
CA ARG A 70 18.36 3.20 5.70
C ARG A 70 18.93 2.10 4.80
N GLY A 71 20.10 2.28 4.20
CA GLY A 71 20.78 1.26 3.39
C GLY A 71 20.35 1.16 1.94
N GLY A 72 19.65 2.18 1.42
CA GLY A 72 19.28 2.29 0.00
C GLY A 72 17.95 1.65 -0.36
N LEU A 73 17.46 1.99 -1.57
CA LEU A 73 16.21 1.44 -2.12
C LEU A 73 16.40 0.11 -2.85
N GLY A 74 17.63 -0.16 -3.32
CA GLY A 74 17.97 -1.36 -4.08
C GLY A 74 18.27 -2.57 -3.19
N ASP A 75 18.89 -2.32 -2.05
CA ASP A 75 19.25 -3.33 -1.05
C ASP A 75 18.53 -3.05 0.26
N TYR A 76 17.23 -3.13 0.26
CA TYR A 76 16.46 -3.13 1.48
C TYR A 76 16.94 -4.26 2.38
N GLN A 77 17.74 -3.91 3.38
CA GLN A 77 17.99 -4.85 4.46
C GLN A 77 16.67 -5.04 5.18
N GLU A 78 16.17 -6.25 5.13
CA GLU A 78 15.03 -6.63 5.96
C GLU A 78 15.39 -6.40 7.42
N ARG A 79 14.50 -5.76 8.15
CA ARG A 79 14.67 -5.61 9.59
C ARG A 79 14.53 -6.95 10.27
N ASN A 80 15.46 -7.22 11.18
CA ASN A 80 15.38 -8.36 12.08
C ASN A 80 14.34 -8.11 13.17
N GLY A 81 13.73 -9.17 13.64
CA GLY A 81 12.77 -9.13 14.74
C GLY A 81 11.50 -9.93 14.43
N TYR A 82 10.70 -10.21 15.47
CA TYR A 82 9.46 -10.96 15.37
C TYR A 82 8.40 -10.35 16.33
N PRO A 83 7.66 -9.33 15.86
CA PRO A 83 7.81 -8.62 14.58
C PRO A 83 9.03 -7.69 14.56
N PRO A 84 9.49 -7.28 13.36
CA PRO A 84 10.51 -6.24 13.25
C PRO A 84 9.94 -4.90 13.73
N ILE A 85 10.65 -4.22 14.65
CA ILE A 85 10.18 -2.99 15.28
C ILE A 85 10.78 -1.75 14.61
N TRP A 86 9.95 -0.74 14.38
CA TRP A 86 10.42 0.58 13.97
C TRP A 86 11.09 1.32 15.12
N GLU A 87 12.26 1.85 14.85
CA GLU A 87 12.97 2.76 15.74
C GLU A 87 13.61 3.89 14.92
N PRO A 88 13.67 5.12 15.46
CA PRO A 88 14.39 6.18 14.80
C PRO A 88 15.89 5.88 14.77
N ASN A 89 16.53 6.03 13.60
CA ASN A 89 17.95 5.71 13.41
C ASN A 89 18.90 6.74 14.07
N SER A 90 18.39 7.91 14.42
CA SER A 90 19.20 8.99 14.99
C SER A 90 18.37 9.93 15.84
N LEU A 91 19.05 10.75 16.66
CA LEU A 91 18.40 11.82 17.40
C LEU A 91 17.78 12.87 16.48
N LEU A 92 18.37 13.12 15.32
CA LEU A 92 17.82 14.03 14.31
C LEU A 92 16.52 13.50 13.71
N GLU A 93 16.46 12.22 13.39
CA GLU A 93 15.20 11.60 12.92
C GLU A 93 14.11 11.67 13.99
N ARG A 94 14.47 11.40 15.25
CA ARG A 94 13.54 11.53 16.37
C ARG A 94 13.03 12.97 16.53
N ALA A 95 13.91 13.96 16.41
CA ALA A 95 13.55 15.38 16.48
C ALA A 95 12.64 15.77 15.30
N TYR A 96 12.95 15.29 14.09
CA TYR A 96 12.13 15.53 12.91
C TYR A 96 10.70 15.00 13.10
N PHE A 97 10.52 13.76 13.55
CA PHE A 97 9.18 13.24 13.78
C PHE A 97 8.41 13.97 14.87
N LYS A 98 9.08 14.40 15.95
CA LYS A 98 8.44 15.23 16.99
C LYS A 98 7.98 16.59 16.44
N PHE A 99 8.82 17.24 15.63
CA PHE A 99 8.49 18.51 14.99
C PHE A 99 7.34 18.32 13.97
N ARG A 100 7.40 17.30 13.13
CA ARG A 100 6.33 16.96 12.20
C ARG A 100 5.01 16.73 12.95
N ASP A 101 5.02 15.92 13.98
CA ASP A 101 3.83 15.56 14.75
C ASP A 101 3.23 16.78 15.48
N TRP A 102 4.08 17.73 15.90
CA TRP A 102 3.64 19.00 16.44
C TRP A 102 2.92 19.86 15.39
N ILE A 103 3.46 19.98 14.18
CA ILE A 103 2.78 20.67 13.08
C ILE A 103 1.47 19.95 12.73
N TRP A 104 1.50 18.62 12.61
CA TRP A 104 0.33 17.84 12.26
C TRP A 104 -0.79 17.95 13.28
N SER A 105 -0.48 18.17 14.55
CA SER A 105 -1.51 18.30 15.59
C SER A 105 -2.54 19.37 15.26
N PHE A 106 -2.16 20.50 14.66
CA PHE A 106 -3.10 21.55 14.26
C PHE A 106 -4.11 21.06 13.21
N TYR A 107 -3.66 20.28 12.24
CA TYR A 107 -4.52 19.70 11.18
C TYR A 107 -5.39 18.58 11.72
N ILE A 108 -4.80 17.67 12.50
CA ILE A 108 -5.50 16.51 13.04
C ILE A 108 -6.55 16.91 14.08
N GLU A 109 -6.24 17.82 14.99
CA GLU A 109 -7.21 18.34 15.98
C GLU A 109 -8.38 19.07 15.29
N LYS A 110 -8.10 19.80 14.21
CA LYS A 110 -9.16 20.37 13.37
C LYS A 110 -10.01 19.27 12.75
N ALA A 111 -9.38 18.26 12.15
CA ALA A 111 -10.10 17.13 11.53
C ALA A 111 -10.94 16.33 12.54
N ILE A 112 -10.41 16.12 13.75
CA ILE A 112 -11.15 15.45 14.84
C ILE A 112 -12.47 16.20 15.13
N ARG A 113 -12.43 17.51 15.18
CA ARG A 113 -13.64 18.34 15.44
C ARG A 113 -14.56 18.37 14.23
N ASP A 114 -14.03 18.67 13.05
CA ASP A 114 -14.83 18.93 11.84
C ASP A 114 -15.54 17.67 11.36
N TYR A 115 -14.90 16.50 11.50
CA TYR A 115 -15.40 15.20 11.03
C TYR A 115 -15.82 14.27 12.17
N ASN A 116 -15.76 14.74 13.41
CA ASN A 116 -16.14 13.95 14.60
C ASN A 116 -15.46 12.58 14.64
N LEU A 117 -14.13 12.54 14.47
CA LEU A 117 -13.37 11.31 14.24
C LEU A 117 -13.42 10.30 15.40
N PHE A 118 -13.91 10.65 16.59
CA PHE A 118 -14.13 9.69 17.68
C PHE A 118 -15.52 9.03 17.66
N ASN A 119 -16.37 9.35 16.68
CA ASN A 119 -17.74 8.83 16.61
C ASN A 119 -17.89 7.64 15.63
N TYR A 120 -16.85 6.86 15.46
CA TYR A 120 -16.89 5.61 14.72
C TYR A 120 -16.88 4.42 15.68
N ASP A 121 -17.37 3.27 15.20
CA ASP A 121 -17.42 2.04 15.97
C ASP A 121 -16.12 1.25 15.87
N ILE A 122 -15.48 1.25 14.68
CA ILE A 122 -14.25 0.52 14.34
C ILE A 122 -13.28 1.46 13.63
N TYR A 123 -12.00 1.33 13.95
CA TYR A 123 -10.90 2.09 13.33
C TYR A 123 -9.90 1.16 12.68
N HIS A 124 -9.59 1.40 11.41
CA HIS A 124 -8.69 0.61 10.63
C HIS A 124 -7.49 1.47 10.18
N PHE A 125 -6.31 1.11 10.66
CA PHE A 125 -5.05 1.80 10.32
C PHE A 125 -4.32 1.06 9.22
N GLU A 126 -4.23 1.66 8.07
CA GLU A 126 -3.47 1.15 6.94
C GLU A 126 -1.98 1.42 7.11
N TRP A 127 -1.14 0.48 6.65
CA TRP A 127 0.30 0.50 6.79
C TRP A 127 0.77 0.44 8.25
N GLY A 128 -0.09 0.06 9.18
CA GLY A 128 0.20 0.11 10.61
C GLY A 128 0.67 1.52 11.03
N LEU A 129 -0.02 2.56 10.60
CA LEU A 129 0.32 3.96 10.84
C LEU A 129 -0.82 4.74 11.48
N ASP A 130 -0.57 5.28 12.68
CA ASP A 130 -1.32 6.40 13.23
C ASP A 130 -0.86 7.72 12.56
N PHE A 131 -1.61 8.78 12.70
CA PHE A 131 -1.19 10.13 12.34
C PHE A 131 0.16 10.51 12.99
N TYR A 132 0.34 10.12 14.22
CA TYR A 132 1.49 10.45 15.04
C TYR A 132 2.40 9.25 15.26
N ARG A 133 3.69 9.50 15.34
CA ARG A 133 4.66 8.44 15.64
C ARG A 133 4.59 7.91 17.07
N ASP A 134 4.03 8.68 18.00
CA ASP A 134 3.76 8.25 19.37
C ASP A 134 2.41 7.55 19.56
N CYS A 135 1.66 7.39 18.47
CA CYS A 135 0.35 6.72 18.41
C CYS A 135 -0.69 7.30 19.36
N ARG A 136 -0.63 8.63 19.63
CA ARG A 136 -1.52 9.25 20.62
C ARG A 136 -3.00 9.21 20.22
N PHE A 137 -3.33 9.22 18.90
CA PHE A 137 -4.72 9.08 18.47
C PHE A 137 -5.24 7.67 18.72
N ALA A 138 -4.50 6.64 18.31
CA ALA A 138 -4.86 5.25 18.57
C ALA A 138 -4.90 4.92 20.08
N LYS A 139 -3.95 5.45 20.88
CA LYS A 139 -3.99 5.32 22.34
C LYS A 139 -5.26 5.93 22.95
N GLU A 140 -5.74 7.03 22.41
CA GLU A 140 -6.99 7.65 22.87
C GLU A 140 -8.21 6.80 22.47
N LEU A 141 -8.19 6.17 21.29
CA LEU A 141 -9.21 5.21 20.87
C LEU A 141 -9.26 3.98 21.80
N SER A 142 -8.10 3.42 22.12
CA SER A 142 -7.99 2.30 23.05
C SER A 142 -8.54 2.62 24.43
N LYS A 143 -8.27 3.81 24.99
CA LYS A 143 -8.86 4.28 26.26
C LYS A 143 -10.39 4.38 26.18
N ARG A 144 -10.94 4.60 25.00
CA ARG A 144 -12.39 4.65 24.75
C ARG A 144 -12.99 3.28 24.43
N ASN A 145 -12.20 2.20 24.56
CA ASN A 145 -12.56 0.84 24.21
C ASN A 145 -13.07 0.71 22.75
N LYS A 146 -12.44 1.45 21.82
CA LYS A 146 -12.75 1.37 20.39
C LYS A 146 -11.89 0.29 19.74
N PRO A 147 -12.49 -0.65 18.99
CA PRO A 147 -11.75 -1.66 18.23
C PRO A 147 -10.80 -1.04 17.23
N ILE A 148 -9.56 -1.53 17.22
CA ILE A 148 -8.46 -1.07 16.37
C ILE A 148 -7.99 -2.23 15.51
N ILE A 149 -7.97 -2.03 14.21
CA ILE A 149 -7.43 -2.97 13.21
C ILE A 149 -6.24 -2.32 12.52
N CYS A 150 -5.17 -3.08 12.28
CA CYS A 150 -4.03 -2.65 11.50
C CYS A 150 -3.82 -3.56 10.30
N THR A 151 -3.66 -2.99 9.10
CA THR A 151 -3.18 -3.72 7.93
C THR A 151 -1.73 -3.37 7.65
N TYR A 152 -0.90 -4.40 7.48
CA TYR A 152 0.51 -4.29 7.15
C TYR A 152 0.76 -4.77 5.72
N HIS A 153 1.57 -4.01 4.99
CA HIS A 153 2.03 -4.33 3.65
C HIS A 153 3.54 -4.64 3.66
N GLY A 154 4.09 -5.00 2.51
CA GLY A 154 5.47 -5.45 2.43
C GLY A 154 6.50 -4.44 2.89
N GLN A 155 6.42 -3.20 2.38
CA GLN A 155 7.42 -2.17 2.69
C GLN A 155 7.42 -1.75 4.15
N ASP A 156 6.25 -1.65 4.77
CA ASP A 156 6.11 -1.21 6.15
C ASP A 156 6.66 -2.25 7.12
N MET A 157 6.35 -3.52 6.94
CA MET A 157 6.84 -4.56 7.84
C MET A 157 8.27 -5.02 7.51
N ARG A 158 8.63 -5.20 6.23
CA ARG A 158 9.97 -5.68 5.87
C ARG A 158 11.06 -4.66 6.13
N THR A 159 10.79 -3.37 5.86
CA THR A 159 11.84 -2.34 5.85
C THR A 159 11.72 -1.31 6.98
N ARG A 160 10.53 -0.79 7.25
CA ARG A 160 10.31 0.14 8.34
C ARG A 160 10.27 -0.57 9.70
N GLY A 161 9.58 -1.66 9.78
CA GLY A 161 9.12 -2.31 10.99
C GLY A 161 7.78 -1.74 11.50
N VAL A 162 7.11 -2.50 12.36
CA VAL A 162 5.86 -2.09 13.02
C VAL A 162 6.12 -1.00 14.06
N ILE A 163 5.16 -0.12 14.28
CA ILE A 163 5.20 0.82 15.40
C ILE A 163 4.67 0.09 16.63
N LYS A 164 5.59 -0.25 17.54
CA LYS A 164 5.32 -1.12 18.68
C LYS A 164 4.06 -0.75 19.46
N GLU A 165 3.86 0.53 19.72
CA GLU A 165 2.72 1.01 20.50
C GLU A 165 1.39 0.79 19.80
N LEU A 166 1.34 0.97 18.47
CA LEU A 166 0.13 0.72 17.70
C LEU A 166 -0.15 -0.78 17.59
N ASP A 167 0.88 -1.55 17.30
CA ASP A 167 0.80 -2.99 17.17
C ASP A 167 0.29 -3.68 18.44
N GLN A 168 0.76 -3.21 19.62
CA GLN A 168 0.36 -3.74 20.91
C GLN A 168 -1.09 -3.42 21.32
N ILE A 169 -1.67 -2.34 20.82
CA ILE A 169 -3.05 -1.93 21.11
C ILE A 169 -4.03 -2.30 20.00
N SER A 170 -3.54 -2.87 18.91
CA SER A 170 -4.37 -3.38 17.82
C SER A 170 -5.05 -4.69 18.26
N ASP A 171 -6.37 -4.75 18.07
CA ASP A 171 -7.16 -5.96 18.36
C ASP A 171 -7.03 -7.00 17.26
N LEU A 172 -6.68 -6.56 16.03
CA LEU A 172 -6.51 -7.42 14.86
C LEU A 172 -5.46 -6.85 13.91
N ASN A 173 -4.45 -7.66 13.59
CA ASN A 173 -3.43 -7.34 12.60
C ASN A 173 -3.66 -8.17 11.34
N LEU A 174 -3.67 -7.51 10.19
CA LEU A 174 -3.97 -8.10 8.89
C LEU A 174 -2.83 -7.88 7.89
N THR A 175 -2.72 -8.78 6.94
CA THR A 175 -1.87 -8.62 5.76
C THR A 175 -2.44 -9.34 4.55
N SER A 176 -2.18 -8.81 3.37
CA SER A 176 -2.42 -9.49 2.11
C SER A 176 -1.18 -10.19 1.54
N GLU A 177 -0.07 -10.21 2.29
CA GLU A 177 1.21 -10.76 1.86
C GLU A 177 1.58 -12.00 2.69
N VAL A 178 1.62 -13.16 2.04
CA VAL A 178 1.77 -14.46 2.70
C VAL A 178 3.08 -14.59 3.48
N ASP A 179 4.19 -14.00 3.00
CA ASP A 179 5.46 -14.04 3.70
C ASP A 179 5.47 -13.27 5.03
N LEU A 180 4.59 -12.27 5.18
CA LEU A 180 4.47 -11.51 6.42
C LEU A 180 3.84 -12.33 7.54
N LEU A 181 3.14 -13.41 7.25
CA LEU A 181 2.64 -14.36 8.25
C LEU A 181 3.81 -14.99 9.05
N ALA A 182 4.96 -15.16 8.43
CA ALA A 182 6.16 -15.65 9.10
C ALA A 182 6.96 -14.56 9.83
N LYS A 183 6.55 -13.30 9.76
CA LYS A 183 7.28 -12.17 10.35
C LYS A 183 6.58 -11.54 11.57
N HIS A 184 5.39 -12.01 11.90
CA HIS A 184 4.59 -11.45 12.99
C HIS A 184 3.83 -12.55 13.74
N PRO A 185 3.83 -12.53 15.11
CA PRO A 185 3.25 -13.61 15.92
C PRO A 185 1.72 -13.71 15.84
N SER A 186 1.04 -12.61 15.51
CA SER A 186 -0.43 -12.51 15.53
C SER A 186 -0.96 -11.68 14.36
N ILE A 187 -0.57 -12.05 13.15
CA ILE A 187 -1.10 -11.43 11.92
C ILE A 187 -1.92 -12.44 11.15
N GLU A 188 -3.05 -12.01 10.61
CA GLU A 188 -3.94 -12.83 9.83
C GLU A 188 -3.92 -12.43 8.36
N TYR A 189 -4.15 -13.41 7.49
CA TYR A 189 -4.19 -13.18 6.05
C TYR A 189 -5.57 -12.70 5.62
N LEU A 190 -5.60 -11.62 4.85
CA LEU A 190 -6.81 -11.10 4.22
C LEU A 190 -6.51 -10.75 2.75
N PHE A 191 -7.27 -11.33 1.83
CA PHE A 191 -7.18 -10.93 0.42
C PHE A 191 -7.54 -9.47 0.23
N LEU A 192 -6.75 -8.76 -0.58
CA LEU A 192 -7.11 -7.42 -1.01
C LEU A 192 -8.41 -7.48 -1.83
N PRO A 193 -9.29 -6.48 -1.70
CA PRO A 193 -10.51 -6.45 -2.46
C PRO A 193 -10.20 -6.19 -3.94
N TYR A 194 -10.87 -6.93 -4.80
CA TYR A 194 -10.81 -6.72 -6.24
C TYR A 194 -12.20 -6.89 -6.86
N ASN A 195 -12.54 -6.03 -7.81
CA ASN A 195 -13.82 -6.12 -8.51
C ASN A 195 -13.67 -6.96 -9.78
N THR A 196 -14.13 -8.20 -9.75
CA THR A 196 -14.08 -9.15 -10.88
C THR A 196 -15.33 -9.14 -11.75
N THR A 197 -16.34 -8.33 -11.43
CA THR A 197 -17.65 -8.39 -12.09
C THR A 197 -17.66 -7.89 -13.54
N HIS A 198 -16.61 -7.24 -13.98
CA HIS A 198 -16.52 -6.62 -15.31
C HIS A 198 -15.65 -7.44 -16.29
N TYR A 199 -15.07 -8.56 -15.85
CA TYR A 199 -14.18 -9.36 -16.69
C TYR A 199 -14.94 -10.50 -17.37
N ASP A 200 -14.81 -10.60 -18.70
CA ASP A 200 -15.26 -11.76 -19.46
C ASP A 200 -14.15 -12.80 -19.51
N ILE A 201 -14.37 -13.94 -18.85
CA ILE A 201 -13.44 -15.06 -18.79
C ILE A 201 -13.58 -16.03 -19.98
N ASN A 202 -14.57 -15.83 -20.86
CA ASN A 202 -14.88 -16.74 -21.97
C ASN A 202 -14.28 -16.28 -23.30
N ARG A 203 -13.07 -15.71 -23.29
CA ARG A 203 -12.45 -15.27 -24.53
C ARG A 203 -11.55 -16.33 -25.17
N SER A 204 -11.45 -16.28 -26.48
CA SER A 204 -10.51 -17.10 -27.24
C SER A 204 -9.08 -16.61 -27.12
N ILE A 205 -8.11 -17.51 -27.07
CA ILE A 205 -6.69 -17.20 -27.13
C ILE A 205 -6.33 -16.61 -28.49
N SER A 206 -5.51 -15.58 -28.50
CA SER A 206 -5.05 -14.90 -29.72
C SER A 206 -4.02 -15.78 -30.50
N ASP A 207 -3.92 -15.57 -31.78
CA ASP A 207 -2.87 -16.14 -32.62
C ASP A 207 -2.20 -15.01 -33.44
N PRO A 208 -0.93 -14.66 -33.16
CA PRO A 208 -0.07 -15.18 -32.09
C PRO A 208 -0.57 -14.81 -30.68
N ILE A 209 -0.13 -15.57 -29.66
CA ILE A 209 -0.46 -15.35 -28.25
C ILE A 209 0.04 -13.96 -27.81
N LYS A 210 -0.84 -13.15 -27.22
CA LYS A 210 -0.50 -11.82 -26.71
C LYS A 210 -0.02 -11.90 -25.27
N VAL A 211 1.24 -11.52 -25.06
CA VAL A 211 1.90 -11.51 -23.75
C VAL A 211 2.14 -10.06 -23.33
N CYS A 212 1.76 -9.67 -22.13
CA CYS A 212 2.04 -8.33 -21.63
C CYS A 212 2.80 -8.33 -20.30
N HIS A 213 3.55 -7.25 -20.08
CA HIS A 213 4.28 -6.95 -18.85
C HIS A 213 4.10 -5.47 -18.49
N SER A 214 3.70 -5.19 -17.24
CA SER A 214 3.40 -3.83 -16.78
C SER A 214 4.14 -3.52 -15.47
N PRO A 215 5.46 -3.23 -15.53
CA PRO A 215 6.25 -3.01 -14.34
C PRO A 215 6.03 -1.60 -13.76
N THR A 216 5.76 -1.49 -12.47
CA THR A 216 5.86 -0.24 -11.72
C THR A 216 7.32 0.13 -11.44
N ASN A 217 8.19 -0.86 -11.33
CA ASN A 217 9.63 -0.72 -11.19
C ASN A 217 10.33 -1.91 -11.86
N ARG A 218 11.07 -1.66 -12.93
CA ARG A 218 11.75 -2.69 -13.74
C ARG A 218 12.69 -3.56 -12.94
N TYR A 219 13.46 -2.95 -12.02
CA TYR A 219 14.47 -3.66 -11.23
C TYR A 219 13.82 -4.72 -10.33
N TYR A 220 12.79 -4.32 -9.57
CA TYR A 220 12.09 -5.26 -8.67
C TYR A 220 11.32 -6.34 -9.41
N LYS A 221 10.81 -6.02 -10.60
CA LYS A 221 10.04 -6.97 -11.40
C LYS A 221 10.90 -7.91 -12.25
N GLY A 222 12.22 -7.66 -12.37
CA GLY A 222 13.09 -8.42 -13.27
C GLY A 222 12.79 -8.16 -14.74
N SER A 223 12.37 -6.95 -15.06
CA SER A 223 11.83 -6.59 -16.37
C SER A 223 12.83 -6.77 -17.51
N GLU A 224 14.13 -6.55 -17.28
CA GLU A 224 15.13 -6.65 -18.34
C GLU A 224 15.21 -8.09 -18.89
N ASP A 225 15.14 -9.10 -18.01
CA ASP A 225 15.16 -10.50 -18.44
C ASP A 225 13.83 -10.89 -19.10
N ILE A 226 12.69 -10.41 -18.59
CA ILE A 226 11.37 -10.62 -19.21
C ILE A 226 11.35 -10.03 -20.62
N ILE A 227 11.76 -8.76 -20.77
CA ILE A 227 11.80 -8.06 -22.06
C ILE A 227 12.71 -8.80 -23.05
N LYS A 228 13.88 -9.24 -22.60
CA LYS A 228 14.84 -9.96 -23.43
C LYS A 228 14.21 -11.24 -24.00
N VAL A 229 13.65 -12.09 -23.14
CA VAL A 229 13.07 -13.37 -23.56
C VAL A 229 11.82 -13.16 -24.42
N CYS A 230 10.95 -12.23 -24.05
CA CYS A 230 9.74 -11.96 -24.82
C CYS A 230 10.05 -11.40 -26.22
N ASN A 231 11.06 -10.53 -26.34
CA ASN A 231 11.50 -10.03 -27.67
C ASN A 231 12.14 -11.12 -28.54
N GLU A 232 12.75 -12.13 -27.94
CA GLU A 232 13.27 -13.30 -28.69
C GLU A 232 12.10 -14.14 -29.23
N LEU A 233 11.12 -14.47 -28.41
CA LEU A 233 9.93 -15.21 -28.80
C LEU A 233 9.06 -14.46 -29.83
N GLU A 234 8.99 -13.12 -29.74
CA GLU A 234 8.29 -12.31 -30.73
C GLU A 234 8.98 -12.35 -32.10
N ARG A 235 10.32 -12.28 -32.13
CA ARG A 235 11.09 -12.43 -33.38
C ARG A 235 10.94 -13.81 -34.03
N GLU A 236 10.69 -14.83 -33.23
CA GLU A 236 10.39 -16.19 -33.67
C GLU A 236 8.93 -16.34 -34.12
N GLY A 237 8.09 -15.33 -33.96
CA GLY A 237 6.67 -15.35 -34.32
C GLY A 237 5.78 -16.16 -33.37
N VAL A 238 6.28 -16.53 -32.20
CA VAL A 238 5.55 -17.33 -31.19
C VAL A 238 4.53 -16.51 -30.44
N ILE A 239 4.89 -15.24 -30.10
CA ILE A 239 4.05 -14.33 -29.33
C ILE A 239 4.01 -12.94 -29.95
N GLN A 240 3.04 -12.13 -29.52
CA GLN A 240 3.06 -10.68 -29.62
C GLN A 240 3.33 -10.11 -28.23
N PHE A 241 4.43 -9.35 -28.05
CA PHE A 241 4.81 -8.80 -26.75
C PHE A 241 4.40 -7.34 -26.58
N LEU A 242 3.78 -7.02 -25.43
CA LEU A 242 3.32 -5.68 -25.07
C LEU A 242 3.95 -5.25 -23.73
N LEU A 243 4.93 -4.33 -23.79
CA LEU A 243 5.45 -3.67 -22.59
C LEU A 243 4.60 -2.44 -22.28
N ILE A 244 3.96 -2.44 -21.11
CA ILE A 244 3.03 -1.38 -20.68
C ILE A 244 3.73 -0.52 -19.63
N GLU A 245 4.08 0.70 -20.00
CA GLU A 245 4.73 1.68 -19.10
C GLU A 245 4.16 3.07 -19.29
N LYS A 246 4.20 3.89 -18.24
CA LYS A 246 3.78 5.30 -18.25
C LYS A 246 2.32 5.52 -18.70
N GLN A 247 1.48 4.56 -18.49
CA GLN A 247 0.05 4.62 -18.78
C GLN A 247 -0.75 4.90 -17.50
N THR A 248 -1.98 5.38 -17.65
CA THR A 248 -2.95 5.46 -16.55
C THR A 248 -3.39 4.04 -16.14
N GLN A 249 -3.92 3.89 -14.93
CA GLN A 249 -4.42 2.60 -14.47
C GLN A 249 -5.54 2.06 -15.38
N GLU A 250 -6.43 2.93 -15.83
CA GLU A 250 -7.52 2.55 -16.75
C GLU A 250 -7.00 2.01 -18.09
N GLU A 251 -5.97 2.67 -18.64
CA GLU A 251 -5.32 2.21 -19.88
C GLU A 251 -4.61 0.88 -19.67
N VAL A 252 -3.91 0.70 -18.54
CA VAL A 252 -3.24 -0.56 -18.19
C VAL A 252 -4.25 -1.69 -18.12
N ILE A 253 -5.38 -1.51 -17.43
CA ILE A 253 -6.44 -2.52 -17.33
C ILE A 253 -6.97 -2.86 -18.73
N ARG A 254 -7.32 -1.87 -19.54
CA ARG A 254 -7.83 -2.07 -20.90
C ARG A 254 -6.87 -2.86 -21.79
N ILE A 255 -5.55 -2.60 -21.67
CA ILE A 255 -4.55 -3.34 -22.43
C ILE A 255 -4.45 -4.78 -21.93
N LYS A 256 -4.42 -4.97 -20.60
CA LYS A 256 -4.38 -6.31 -19.98
C LYS A 256 -5.59 -7.17 -20.36
N GLU A 257 -6.78 -6.59 -20.41
CA GLU A 257 -8.00 -7.28 -20.87
C GLU A 257 -7.88 -7.85 -22.30
N ASN A 258 -7.00 -7.31 -23.11
CA ASN A 258 -6.73 -7.77 -24.48
C ASN A 258 -5.47 -8.64 -24.60
N CYS A 259 -4.82 -9.02 -23.50
CA CYS A 259 -3.67 -9.93 -23.48
C CYS A 259 -4.08 -11.31 -23.01
N ASP A 260 -3.43 -12.35 -23.53
CA ASP A 260 -3.70 -13.74 -23.18
C ASP A 260 -2.89 -14.19 -21.96
N ILE A 261 -1.67 -13.64 -21.82
CA ILE A 261 -0.76 -13.91 -20.70
C ILE A 261 -0.25 -12.60 -20.14
N TYR A 262 -0.29 -12.48 -18.82
CA TYR A 262 0.35 -11.38 -18.09
C TYR A 262 1.53 -11.91 -17.28
N ILE A 263 2.73 -11.30 -17.48
CA ILE A 263 3.91 -11.60 -16.67
C ILE A 263 4.07 -10.49 -15.64
N ASP A 264 3.85 -10.81 -14.36
CA ASP A 264 3.97 -9.82 -13.30
C ASP A 264 5.44 -9.56 -12.94
N GLN A 265 6.17 -10.60 -12.52
CA GLN A 265 7.56 -10.48 -12.08
C GLN A 265 8.26 -11.84 -12.03
N ILE A 266 9.59 -11.81 -12.14
CA ILE A 266 10.47 -12.98 -11.98
C ILE A 266 11.45 -12.81 -10.82
N ASN A 267 11.71 -11.57 -10.39
CA ASN A 267 12.53 -11.27 -9.22
C ASN A 267 11.65 -11.30 -7.97
N ASN A 268 11.73 -12.39 -7.22
CA ASN A 268 11.09 -12.48 -5.92
C ASN A 268 12.11 -12.18 -4.82
N ARG A 269 12.23 -10.93 -4.42
CA ARG A 269 13.09 -10.51 -3.30
C ARG A 269 12.28 -10.50 -2.01
N GLY A 270 12.07 -11.69 -1.44
CA GLY A 270 11.61 -11.82 -0.07
C GLY A 270 10.12 -11.69 0.18
N GLY A 271 9.28 -11.64 -0.82
CA GLY A 271 7.85 -11.59 -0.61
C GLY A 271 7.07 -12.23 -1.75
N TRP A 272 6.04 -12.91 -1.40
CA TRP A 272 5.04 -13.42 -2.32
C TRP A 272 4.12 -12.29 -2.79
N GLY A 273 4.68 -11.13 -3.11
CA GLY A 273 3.95 -10.03 -3.72
C GLY A 273 3.43 -10.44 -5.10
N TYR A 274 2.75 -11.57 -5.17
CA TYR A 274 2.01 -12.00 -6.35
C TYR A 274 0.84 -11.05 -6.50
N GLY A 275 1.15 -10.12 -7.33
CA GLY A 275 0.43 -8.92 -7.41
C GLY A 275 -0.99 -9.13 -7.77
N MET A 276 -1.79 -8.46 -7.04
CA MET A 276 -3.02 -7.86 -7.53
C MET A 276 -2.83 -7.16 -8.89
N SER A 277 -1.58 -6.96 -9.34
CA SER A 277 -1.23 -6.43 -10.64
C SER A 277 -1.42 -7.43 -11.79
N SER A 278 -1.60 -8.70 -11.48
CA SER A 278 -1.85 -9.74 -12.51
C SER A 278 -3.33 -9.97 -12.80
N ILE A 279 -4.21 -9.39 -12.03
CA ILE A 279 -5.66 -9.52 -12.23
C ILE A 279 -6.19 -8.35 -13.02
#